data_39bb02be65920e21f87ed3c2ea6ab03d
#
_entry.id   39bb02be65920e21f87ed3c2ea6ab03d
#
_cell.length_a   1.000
_cell.length_b   1.000
_cell.length_c   1.000
_cell.angle_alpha   90.00
_cell.angle_beta   90.00
_cell.angle_gamma   90.00
#
_symmetry.space_group_name_H-M   'P 1'
#
loop_
_entity.id
_entity.type
_entity.pdbx_description
1 polymer ?
#
loop_
_entity_poly.entity_id
_entity_poly.type
_entity_poly.pdbx_seq_one_letter_code
_entity_poly.pdbx_strand_id
1 'polypeptide(L)'
;NQLFGRISLKIEADSLSLVKVFSEREFLNDLRLNNESVFSLFIPNTYEFFWNTSALQFRERILKEFDIFWNDDRINKSKKINLNPIEVMTLASIVQKETPKVDERPTIAGVYLNRLDKRMKLQADPTVVYTIKKRDGFDTKIRRVLYKDLRIK
;
A
#
# COMPACT_ATOMS: atom_id res chain seq x y z
N ASN A 1 12.73 1.25 6.96
CA ASN A 1 11.26 1.34 7.11
C ASN A 1 10.83 2.63 7.79
N GLN A 2 10.63 3.69 7.00
CA GLN A 2 10.28 5.02 7.52
C GLN A 2 8.94 5.02 8.28
N LEU A 3 7.96 4.20 7.88
CA LEU A 3 6.67 4.10 8.55
C LEU A 3 6.85 3.61 10.00
N PHE A 4 7.48 2.47 10.20
CA PHE A 4 7.67 1.90 11.53
C PHE A 4 8.58 2.77 12.42
N GLY A 5 9.57 3.46 11.83
CA GLY A 5 10.35 4.44 12.55
C GLY A 5 9.53 5.63 13.08
N ARG A 6 8.49 6.07 12.33
CA ARG A 6 7.59 7.14 12.81
C ARG A 6 6.61 6.63 13.87
N ILE A 7 6.13 5.39 13.75
CA ILE A 7 5.22 4.78 14.71
C ILE A 7 5.92 4.56 16.04
N SER A 8 7.15 4.04 16.04
CA SER A 8 7.95 3.79 17.24
C SER A 8 8.25 5.05 18.08
N LEU A 9 8.07 6.24 17.53
CA LEU A 9 8.15 7.50 18.28
C LEU A 9 6.89 7.80 19.10
N LYS A 10 5.81 7.02 18.94
CA LYS A 10 4.50 7.28 19.50
C LYS A 10 3.97 6.18 20.43
N ILE A 11 4.56 5.00 20.37
CA ILE A 11 4.20 3.84 21.19
C ILE A 11 5.47 3.19 21.75
N GLU A 12 5.33 2.28 22.72
CA GLU A 12 6.44 1.58 23.37
C GLU A 12 7.19 0.64 22.41
N ALA A 13 6.48 0.06 21.43
CA ALA A 13 7.09 -0.84 20.46
C ALA A 13 8.15 -0.14 19.60
N ASP A 14 9.36 -0.67 19.58
CA ASP A 14 10.43 -0.17 18.73
C ASP A 14 10.22 -0.54 17.24
N SER A 15 10.97 0.12 16.37
CA SER A 15 10.83 -0.07 14.92
C SER A 15 11.24 -1.47 14.46
N LEU A 16 12.16 -2.15 15.16
CA LEU A 16 12.60 -3.50 14.80
C LEU A 16 11.55 -4.54 15.15
N SER A 17 10.93 -4.43 16.33
CA SER A 17 9.82 -5.29 16.73
C SER A 17 8.61 -5.14 15.81
N LEU A 18 8.29 -3.91 15.39
CA LEU A 18 7.25 -3.66 14.38
C LEU A 18 7.59 -4.31 13.03
N VAL A 19 8.82 -4.11 12.52
CA VAL A 19 9.26 -4.79 11.29
C VAL A 19 9.12 -6.30 11.43
N LYS A 20 9.58 -6.89 12.53
CA LYS A 20 9.54 -8.32 12.79
C LYS A 20 8.12 -8.89 12.68
N VAL A 21 7.14 -8.31 13.40
CA VAL A 21 5.76 -8.84 13.40
C VAL A 21 5.04 -8.68 12.07
N PHE A 22 5.36 -7.65 11.27
CA PHE A 22 4.79 -7.47 9.92
C PHE A 22 5.54 -8.21 8.82
N SER A 23 6.74 -8.75 9.08
CA SER A 23 7.50 -9.59 8.15
C SER A 23 7.51 -11.07 8.54
N GLU A 24 6.76 -11.46 9.56
CA GLU A 24 6.63 -12.83 10.03
C GLU A 24 6.04 -13.71 8.94
N ARG A 25 6.74 -14.81 8.61
CA ARG A 25 6.42 -15.63 7.43
C ARG A 25 5.03 -16.27 7.52
N GLU A 26 4.66 -16.76 8.68
CA GLU A 26 3.35 -17.36 8.93
C GLU A 26 2.25 -16.32 8.70
N PHE A 27 2.35 -15.15 9.32
CA PHE A 27 1.43 -14.04 9.15
C PHE A 27 1.26 -13.61 7.68
N LEU A 28 2.36 -13.49 6.94
CA LEU A 28 2.31 -13.13 5.53
C LEU A 28 1.65 -14.22 4.68
N ASN A 29 1.95 -15.48 4.94
CA ASN A 29 1.38 -16.61 4.22
C ASN A 29 -0.13 -16.76 4.46
N ASP A 30 -0.60 -16.61 5.69
CA ASP A 30 -2.01 -16.71 6.06
C ASP A 30 -2.87 -15.67 5.31
N LEU A 31 -2.33 -14.48 5.14
CA LEU A 31 -2.99 -13.39 4.41
C LEU A 31 -2.63 -13.34 2.91
N ARG A 32 -1.81 -14.27 2.42
CA ARG A 32 -1.28 -14.28 1.04
C ARG A 32 -0.60 -12.97 0.65
N LEU A 33 0.15 -12.41 1.60
CA LEU A 33 0.90 -11.16 1.45
C LEU A 33 2.40 -11.43 1.32
N ASN A 34 3.11 -10.39 0.93
CA ASN A 34 4.57 -10.32 0.97
C ASN A 34 5.02 -9.04 1.69
N ASN A 35 6.33 -8.86 1.87
CA ASN A 35 6.92 -7.70 2.55
C ASN A 35 6.57 -6.33 1.93
N GLU A 36 6.04 -6.32 0.71
CA GLU A 36 5.62 -5.11 0.01
C GLU A 36 4.10 -4.92 0.14
N SER A 37 3.33 -5.95 -0.15
CA SER A 37 1.87 -5.88 -0.12
C SER A 37 1.29 -5.80 1.30
N VAL A 38 2.06 -6.15 2.35
CA VAL A 38 1.63 -5.99 3.75
C VAL A 38 1.28 -4.54 4.12
N PHE A 39 1.87 -3.57 3.44
CA PHE A 39 1.51 -2.16 3.65
C PHE A 39 0.11 -1.79 3.16
N SER A 40 -0.52 -2.62 2.34
CA SER A 40 -1.93 -2.44 1.93
C SER A 40 -2.92 -2.66 3.09
N LEU A 41 -2.48 -3.24 4.21
CA LEU A 41 -3.29 -3.37 5.43
C LEU A 41 -3.51 -2.02 6.13
N PHE A 42 -2.64 -1.04 5.89
CA PHE A 42 -2.72 0.27 6.53
C PHE A 42 -3.74 1.17 5.83
N ILE A 43 -4.97 1.17 6.33
CA ILE A 43 -6.00 2.10 5.86
C ILE A 43 -5.63 3.51 6.31
N PRO A 44 -5.56 4.52 5.40
CA PRO A 44 -5.31 5.90 5.79
C PRO A 44 -6.40 6.44 6.71
N ASN A 45 -6.09 6.59 7.98
CA ASN A 45 -7.00 7.10 9.01
C ASN A 45 -6.17 7.64 10.20
N THR A 46 -6.85 8.27 11.15
CA THR A 46 -6.29 8.60 12.46
C THR A 46 -6.59 7.47 13.43
N TYR A 47 -5.56 6.93 14.06
CA TYR A 47 -5.67 5.84 15.02
C TYR A 47 -5.17 6.29 16.39
N GLU A 48 -5.91 5.93 17.41
CA GLU A 48 -5.51 6.13 18.80
C GLU A 48 -4.96 4.83 19.38
N PHE A 49 -3.80 4.92 20.00
CA PHE A 49 -3.13 3.83 20.67
C PHE A 49 -2.71 4.25 22.09
N PHE A 50 -2.75 3.33 23.02
CA PHE A 50 -2.08 3.51 24.30
C PHE A 50 -0.57 3.54 24.10
N TRP A 51 0.14 4.31 24.91
CA TRP A 51 1.60 4.40 24.80
C TRP A 51 2.28 3.03 24.96
N ASN A 52 1.81 2.19 25.88
CA ASN A 52 2.33 0.85 26.15
C ASN A 52 1.86 -0.23 25.13
N THR A 53 1.45 0.17 23.93
CA THR A 53 1.03 -0.77 22.89
C THR A 53 2.24 -1.55 22.38
N SER A 54 2.20 -2.88 22.48
CA SER A 54 3.22 -3.77 21.92
C SER A 54 3.12 -3.87 20.41
N ALA A 55 4.18 -4.35 19.73
CA ALA A 55 4.19 -4.54 18.28
C ALA A 55 3.09 -5.51 17.82
N LEU A 56 2.81 -6.56 18.57
CA LEU A 56 1.76 -7.52 18.25
C LEU A 56 0.36 -6.88 18.37
N GLN A 57 0.09 -6.19 19.48
CA GLN A 57 -1.18 -5.47 19.67
C GLN A 57 -1.40 -4.40 18.58
N PHE A 58 -0.32 -3.74 18.16
CA PHE A 58 -0.38 -2.80 17.05
C PHE A 58 -0.78 -3.51 15.75
N ARG A 59 -0.15 -4.64 15.40
CA ARG A 59 -0.51 -5.44 14.21
C ARG A 59 -1.97 -5.90 14.24
N GLU A 60 -2.43 -6.43 15.36
CA GLU A 60 -3.81 -6.88 15.54
C GLU A 60 -4.81 -5.73 15.35
N ARG A 61 -4.50 -4.54 15.88
CA ARG A 61 -5.35 -3.37 15.67
C ARG A 61 -5.40 -2.95 14.22
N ILE A 62 -4.29 -2.95 13.50
CA ILE A 62 -4.26 -2.64 12.06
C ILE A 62 -5.08 -3.65 11.25
N LEU A 63 -4.99 -4.94 11.57
CA LEU A 63 -5.83 -5.97 10.93
C LEU A 63 -7.32 -5.71 11.18
N LYS A 64 -7.68 -5.46 12.43
CA LYS A 64 -9.08 -5.17 12.79
C LYS A 64 -9.63 -3.96 12.02
N GLU A 65 -8.84 -2.91 11.87
CA GLU A 65 -9.25 -1.72 11.11
C GLU A 65 -9.37 -2.03 9.61
N PHE A 66 -8.50 -2.88 9.08
CA PHE A 66 -8.60 -3.37 7.71
C PHE A 66 -9.91 -4.17 7.49
N ASP A 67 -10.25 -5.09 8.39
CA ASP A 67 -11.48 -5.89 8.30
C ASP A 67 -12.73 -5.03 8.43
N ILE A 68 -12.74 -4.04 9.34
CA ILE A 68 -13.85 -3.09 9.49
C ILE A 68 -14.03 -2.26 8.21
N PHE A 69 -12.91 -1.83 7.61
CA PHE A 69 -12.96 -1.07 6.36
C PHE A 69 -13.51 -1.92 5.21
N TRP A 70 -13.06 -3.17 5.08
CA TRP A 70 -13.46 -4.09 4.02
C TRP A 70 -14.74 -4.86 4.36
N ASN A 71 -15.82 -4.13 4.65
CA ASN A 71 -17.14 -4.69 4.86
C ASN A 71 -17.70 -5.32 3.57
N ASP A 72 -18.81 -6.04 3.69
CA ASP A 72 -19.45 -6.77 2.59
C ASP A 72 -19.76 -5.88 1.36
N ASP A 73 -20.17 -4.64 1.58
CA ASP A 73 -20.45 -3.70 0.48
C ASP A 73 -19.18 -3.39 -0.32
N ARG A 74 -18.06 -3.09 0.35
CA ARG A 74 -16.77 -2.83 -0.31
C ARG A 74 -16.20 -4.06 -0.98
N ILE A 75 -16.30 -5.22 -0.33
CA ILE A 75 -15.91 -6.51 -0.93
C ILE A 75 -16.74 -6.79 -2.19
N ASN A 76 -18.05 -6.57 -2.15
CA ASN A 76 -18.89 -6.78 -3.33
C ASN A 76 -18.57 -5.77 -4.46
N LYS A 77 -18.22 -4.53 -4.12
CA LYS A 77 -17.76 -3.55 -5.10
C LYS A 77 -16.43 -3.94 -5.72
N SER A 78 -15.48 -4.45 -4.95
CA SER A 78 -14.18 -4.91 -5.48
C SER A 78 -14.34 -6.11 -6.42
N LYS A 79 -15.21 -7.05 -6.09
CA LYS A 79 -15.53 -8.20 -6.97
C LYS A 79 -16.11 -7.75 -8.32
N LYS A 80 -16.93 -6.69 -8.37
CA LYS A 80 -17.49 -6.17 -9.63
C LYS A 80 -16.42 -5.64 -10.60
N ILE A 81 -15.28 -5.26 -10.10
CA ILE A 81 -14.14 -4.81 -10.91
C ILE A 81 -13.03 -5.88 -11.01
N ASN A 82 -13.32 -7.11 -10.61
CA ASN A 82 -12.40 -8.25 -10.62
C ASN A 82 -11.07 -8.00 -9.87
N LEU A 83 -11.10 -7.25 -8.77
CA LEU A 83 -9.95 -7.00 -7.91
C LEU A 83 -10.24 -7.44 -6.48
N ASN A 84 -9.25 -8.01 -5.82
CA ASN A 84 -9.30 -8.27 -4.39
C ASN A 84 -8.98 -7.00 -3.58
N PRO A 85 -9.23 -6.97 -2.25
CA PRO A 85 -8.96 -5.81 -1.40
C PRO A 85 -7.54 -5.26 -1.51
N ILE A 86 -6.53 -6.12 -1.55
CA ILE A 86 -5.11 -5.73 -1.64
C ILE A 86 -4.80 -5.07 -2.98
N GLU A 87 -5.35 -5.62 -4.08
CA GLU A 87 -5.21 -5.05 -5.42
C GLU A 87 -5.89 -3.68 -5.53
N VAL A 88 -7.07 -3.53 -4.94
CA VAL A 88 -7.76 -2.22 -4.87
C VAL A 88 -6.92 -1.21 -4.10
N MET A 89 -6.36 -1.57 -2.93
CA MET A 89 -5.48 -0.69 -2.16
C MET A 89 -4.23 -0.30 -2.95
N THR A 90 -3.65 -1.26 -3.66
CA THR A 90 -2.48 -1.02 -4.52
C THR A 90 -2.82 -0.03 -5.64
N LEU A 91 -3.91 -0.26 -6.36
CA LEU A 91 -4.37 0.63 -7.44
C LEU A 91 -4.71 2.03 -6.90
N ALA A 92 -5.39 2.12 -5.76
CA ALA A 92 -5.71 3.39 -5.11
C ALA A 92 -4.45 4.18 -4.75
N SER A 93 -3.38 3.51 -4.30
CA SER A 93 -2.09 4.15 -4.00
C SER A 93 -1.44 4.75 -5.25
N ILE A 94 -1.56 4.07 -6.41
CA ILE A 94 -1.06 4.56 -7.69
C ILE A 94 -1.86 5.79 -8.14
N VAL A 95 -3.20 5.71 -8.10
CA VAL A 95 -4.09 6.82 -8.44
C VAL A 95 -3.81 8.05 -7.57
N GLN A 96 -3.64 7.85 -6.26
CA GLN A 96 -3.32 8.94 -5.32
C GLN A 96 -1.98 9.61 -5.62
N LYS A 97 -1.00 8.87 -6.15
CA LYS A 97 0.31 9.40 -6.54
C LYS A 97 0.31 10.06 -7.92
N GLU A 98 -0.63 9.72 -8.78
CA GLU A 98 -0.78 10.30 -10.11
C GLU A 98 -1.29 11.73 -10.05
N THR A 99 -2.28 12.01 -9.17
CA THR A 99 -2.84 13.35 -9.02
C THR A 99 -3.08 13.74 -7.56
N PRO A 100 -2.73 14.97 -7.17
CA PRO A 100 -3.14 15.53 -5.89
C PRO A 100 -4.63 15.90 -5.84
N LYS A 101 -5.28 16.10 -7.01
CA LYS A 101 -6.67 16.53 -7.12
C LYS A 101 -7.63 15.37 -6.91
N VAL A 102 -8.51 15.50 -5.92
CA VAL A 102 -9.44 14.44 -5.52
C VAL A 102 -10.51 14.18 -6.59
N ASP A 103 -10.97 15.22 -7.25
CA ASP A 103 -11.98 15.19 -8.32
C ASP A 103 -11.51 14.47 -9.60
N GLU A 104 -10.21 14.45 -9.88
CA GLU A 104 -9.63 13.73 -11.02
C GLU A 104 -9.48 12.21 -10.78
N ARG A 105 -9.38 11.79 -9.51
CA ARG A 105 -9.10 10.40 -9.13
C ARG A 105 -10.06 9.37 -9.71
N PRO A 106 -11.39 9.61 -9.75
CA PRO A 106 -12.31 8.64 -10.36
C PRO A 106 -12.03 8.40 -11.85
N THR A 107 -11.69 9.47 -12.60
CA THR A 107 -11.36 9.39 -14.03
C THR A 107 -10.08 8.59 -14.25
N ILE A 108 -9.02 8.86 -13.47
CA ILE A 108 -7.74 8.14 -13.54
C ILE A 108 -7.92 6.68 -13.14
N ALA A 109 -8.68 6.40 -12.10
CA ALA A 109 -9.01 5.03 -11.71
C ALA A 109 -9.73 4.28 -12.83
N GLY A 110 -10.69 4.92 -13.50
CA GLY A 110 -11.39 4.36 -14.65
C GLY A 110 -10.44 4.01 -15.82
N VAL A 111 -9.47 4.90 -16.11
CA VAL A 111 -8.45 4.63 -17.14
C VAL A 111 -7.61 3.39 -16.78
N TYR A 112 -7.18 3.26 -15.52
CA TYR A 112 -6.37 2.12 -15.10
C TYR A 112 -7.18 0.82 -15.06
N LEU A 113 -8.43 0.85 -14.60
CA LEU A 113 -9.31 -0.31 -14.64
C LEU A 113 -9.54 -0.79 -16.08
N ASN A 114 -9.79 0.12 -17.03
CA ASN A 114 -9.91 -0.22 -18.44
C ASN A 114 -8.63 -0.82 -19.02
N ARG A 115 -7.45 -0.36 -18.58
CA ARG A 115 -6.17 -0.94 -19.01
C ARG A 115 -5.98 -2.36 -18.44
N LEU A 116 -6.32 -2.58 -17.18
CA LEU A 116 -6.26 -3.90 -16.55
C LEU A 116 -7.19 -4.89 -17.27
N ASP A 117 -8.43 -4.50 -17.54
CA ASP A 117 -9.40 -5.32 -18.26
C ASP A 117 -8.89 -5.72 -19.65
N LYS A 118 -8.27 -4.79 -20.37
CA LYS A 118 -7.65 -5.02 -21.68
C LYS A 118 -6.25 -5.65 -21.60
N ARG A 119 -5.78 -6.05 -20.45
CA ARG A 119 -4.43 -6.59 -20.19
C ARG A 119 -3.30 -5.68 -20.70
N MET A 120 -3.52 -4.38 -20.66
CA MET A 120 -2.53 -3.36 -21.03
C MET A 120 -1.65 -3.00 -19.82
N LYS A 121 -0.43 -2.55 -20.09
CA LYS A 121 0.43 -1.95 -19.05
C LYS A 121 -0.21 -0.67 -18.51
N LEU A 122 -0.14 -0.44 -17.19
CA LEU A 122 -0.70 0.78 -16.59
C LEU A 122 -0.05 2.06 -17.10
N GLN A 123 1.27 2.02 -17.39
CA GLN A 123 2.06 3.17 -17.85
C GLN A 123 1.92 4.38 -16.89
N ALA A 124 1.90 4.10 -15.61
CA ALA A 124 1.78 5.08 -14.55
C ALA A 124 3.18 5.49 -14.07
N ASP A 125 3.53 6.76 -14.15
CA ASP A 125 4.82 7.28 -13.69
C ASP A 125 5.13 6.92 -12.23
N PRO A 126 4.17 6.93 -11.30
CA PRO A 126 4.40 6.48 -9.93
C PRO A 126 4.96 5.06 -9.81
N THR A 127 4.57 4.14 -10.68
CA THR A 127 5.09 2.76 -10.66
C THR A 127 6.54 2.68 -11.11
N VAL A 128 6.91 3.49 -12.10
CA VAL A 128 8.29 3.60 -12.57
C VAL A 128 9.18 4.22 -11.49
N VAL A 129 8.71 5.32 -10.90
CA VAL A 129 9.40 5.97 -9.76
C VAL A 129 9.59 4.99 -8.60
N TYR A 130 8.58 4.19 -8.26
CA TYR A 130 8.68 3.17 -7.23
C TYR A 130 9.77 2.13 -7.57
N THR A 131 9.79 1.63 -8.80
CA THR A 131 10.77 0.64 -9.26
C THR A 131 12.20 1.17 -9.19
N ILE A 132 12.42 2.42 -9.63
CA ILE A 132 13.72 3.07 -9.53
C ILE A 132 14.15 3.21 -8.06
N LYS A 133 13.26 3.69 -7.20
CA LYS A 133 13.55 3.84 -5.77
C LYS A 133 13.78 2.51 -5.06
N LYS A 134 13.12 1.45 -5.47
CA LYS A 134 13.34 0.11 -4.94
C LYS A 134 14.74 -0.40 -5.31
N ARG A 135 15.24 -0.10 -6.51
CA ARG A 135 16.57 -0.48 -6.99
C ARG A 135 17.68 0.40 -6.38
N ASP A 136 17.51 1.72 -6.38
CA ASP A 136 18.56 2.69 -6.10
C ASP A 136 18.48 3.29 -4.68
N GLY A 137 17.44 2.92 -3.91
CA GLY A 137 17.16 3.43 -2.57
C GLY A 137 16.00 4.43 -2.54
N PHE A 138 15.18 4.36 -1.48
CA PHE A 138 13.98 5.21 -1.35
C PHE A 138 14.27 6.70 -1.14
N ASP A 139 15.50 7.06 -0.80
CA ASP A 139 15.95 8.45 -0.65
C ASP A 139 16.39 9.08 -1.99
N THR A 140 16.43 8.27 -3.07
CA THR A 140 16.80 8.74 -4.41
C THR A 140 15.82 9.80 -4.89
N LYS A 141 16.38 10.99 -5.24
CA LYS A 141 15.58 12.10 -5.79
C LYS A 141 15.41 11.92 -7.29
N ILE A 142 14.20 11.60 -7.72
CA ILE A 142 13.83 11.47 -9.13
C ILE A 142 13.09 12.74 -9.54
N ARG A 143 13.69 13.51 -10.44
CA ARG A 143 13.10 14.76 -10.96
C ARG A 143 12.15 14.50 -12.13
N ARG A 144 12.44 13.48 -12.95
CA ARG A 144 11.69 13.14 -14.17
C ARG A 144 11.93 11.68 -14.52
N VAL A 145 10.86 10.99 -14.94
CA VAL A 145 10.96 9.65 -15.54
C VAL A 145 11.45 9.80 -16.99
N LEU A 146 12.42 8.99 -17.39
CA LEU A 146 12.99 8.98 -18.72
C LEU A 146 12.56 7.71 -19.47
N TYR A 147 12.61 7.72 -20.80
CA TYR A 147 12.29 6.55 -21.63
C TYR A 147 13.11 5.29 -21.30
N LYS A 148 14.37 5.46 -20.87
CA LYS A 148 15.20 4.34 -20.40
C LYS A 148 14.63 3.65 -19.15
N ASP A 149 13.94 4.41 -18.30
CA ASP A 149 13.38 3.93 -17.03
C ASP A 149 12.13 3.05 -17.26
N LEU A 150 11.43 3.24 -18.39
CA LEU A 150 10.28 2.42 -18.79
C LEU A 150 10.67 1.00 -19.20
N ARG A 151 11.97 0.72 -19.38
CA ARG A 151 12.51 -0.59 -19.78
C ARG A 151 13.05 -1.40 -18.59
N ILE A 152 12.94 -0.89 -17.36
CA ILE A 152 13.32 -1.62 -16.16
C ILE A 152 12.36 -2.81 -16.02
N LYS A 153 12.92 -4.02 -16.00
CA LYS A 153 12.18 -5.28 -15.78
C LYS A 153 12.14 -5.61 -14.29
#